data_2b3ff8a532e393b7609a4fb6a9bdc019
#
_entry.id   2b3ff8a532e393b7609a4fb6a9bdc019
#
_cell.length_a   1.000
_cell.length_b   1.000
_cell.length_c   1.000
_cell.angle_alpha   90.00
_cell.angle_beta   90.00
_cell.angle_gamma   90.00
#
_symmetry.space_group_name_H-M   'P 1'
#
loop_
_entity.id
_entity.type
_entity.pdbx_description
1 polymer ?
#
loop_
_entity_poly.entity_id
_entity_poly.type
_entity_poly.pdbx_seq_one_letter_code
_entity_poly.pdbx_strand_id
1 'polypeptide(L)'
;MPQPALTTSDVPLTRQQLRRQLRKARRALSASEQRAAARGIYRQLAQHPLFRRARHISLYLPMDGEIDPRLLLRAAQRRGKATYLPVLSAWPRTKMVFQRVMPGEKFKPNRFRIPEPRINPAKQRRIWALDLILMPLVGFDDEGGRLGMGGGFYDRSLAYRSRRNAWQKPTLLGLAHECQKVERLAQASWDVPLDGTVSDRRWYLACRAKNA
;
A
#
# COMPACT_ATOMS: atom_id res chain seq x y z
N MET A 1 12.03 48.30 20.22
CA MET A 1 10.72 47.65 19.94
C MET A 1 11.01 46.21 19.52
N PRO A 2 10.76 45.18 20.36
CA PRO A 2 10.90 43.82 19.93
C PRO A 2 9.72 43.43 19.05
N GLN A 3 10.02 42.82 17.90
CA GLN A 3 9.02 42.23 16.99
C GLN A 3 8.32 41.05 17.66
N PRO A 4 7.01 40.88 17.51
CA PRO A 4 6.32 39.73 18.05
C PRO A 4 6.73 38.46 17.26
N ALA A 5 7.23 37.46 17.96
CA ALA A 5 7.46 36.13 17.45
C ALA A 5 6.13 35.56 16.92
N LEU A 6 6.12 35.22 15.65
CA LEU A 6 5.03 34.44 15.03
C LEU A 6 4.99 33.06 15.68
N THR A 7 4.10 32.88 16.62
CA THR A 7 3.75 31.58 17.16
C THR A 7 3.03 30.79 16.08
N THR A 8 3.78 29.91 15.39
CA THR A 8 3.19 28.84 14.59
C THR A 8 2.37 27.96 15.52
N SER A 9 1.08 27.91 15.31
CA SER A 9 0.15 27.09 16.08
C SER A 9 0.50 25.60 15.91
N ASP A 10 1.09 25.01 16.95
CA ASP A 10 1.44 23.57 17.07
C ASP A 10 0.19 22.67 17.27
N VAL A 11 -0.90 22.94 16.56
CA VAL A 11 -2.03 22.00 16.58
C VAL A 11 -1.74 20.86 15.61
N PRO A 12 -1.61 19.61 16.11
CA PRO A 12 -1.33 18.46 15.23
C PRO A 12 -2.44 18.31 14.19
N LEU A 13 -2.03 18.14 12.95
CA LEU A 13 -2.97 17.97 11.84
C LEU A 13 -3.87 16.76 12.07
N THR A 14 -5.16 16.92 11.86
CA THR A 14 -6.09 15.79 11.84
C THR A 14 -5.73 14.81 10.71
N ARG A 15 -6.08 13.52 10.86
CA ARG A 15 -5.87 12.51 9.79
C ARG A 15 -6.47 12.95 8.44
N GLN A 16 -7.55 13.72 8.44
CA GLN A 16 -8.18 14.21 7.22
C GLN A 16 -7.35 15.32 6.56
N GLN A 17 -6.86 16.26 7.34
CA GLN A 17 -5.98 17.35 6.85
C GLN A 17 -4.67 16.79 6.30
N LEU A 18 -4.06 15.85 7.03
CA LEU A 18 -2.84 15.17 6.60
C LEU A 18 -3.04 14.41 5.28
N ARG A 19 -4.16 13.67 5.12
CA ARG A 19 -4.51 13.03 3.83
C ARG A 19 -4.58 14.05 2.70
N ARG A 20 -5.22 15.19 2.93
CA ARG A 20 -5.35 16.24 1.91
C ARG A 20 -3.99 16.78 1.49
N GLN A 21 -3.12 17.07 2.46
CA GLN A 21 -1.77 17.59 2.23
C GLN A 21 -0.90 16.59 1.44
N LEU A 22 -0.81 15.34 1.90
CA LEU A 22 0.03 14.32 1.27
C LEU A 22 -0.48 13.92 -0.13
N ARG A 23 -1.79 13.89 -0.33
CA ARG A 23 -2.37 13.69 -1.67
C ARG A 23 -2.04 14.85 -2.61
N LYS A 24 -2.05 16.09 -2.10
CA LYS A 24 -1.64 17.27 -2.89
C LYS A 24 -0.15 17.13 -3.28
N ALA A 25 0.73 16.78 -2.35
CA ALA A 25 2.15 16.61 -2.61
C ALA A 25 2.41 15.53 -3.70
N ARG A 26 1.82 14.33 -3.59
CA ARG A 26 2.05 13.28 -4.58
C ARG A 26 1.44 13.59 -5.96
N ARG A 27 0.34 14.36 -6.02
CA ARG A 27 -0.28 14.81 -7.28
C ARG A 27 0.52 15.89 -7.97
N ALA A 28 1.31 16.66 -7.22
CA ALA A 28 2.19 17.69 -7.76
C ALA A 28 3.42 17.12 -8.49
N LEU A 29 3.71 15.83 -8.30
CA LEU A 29 4.78 15.16 -9.02
C LEU A 29 4.45 15.09 -10.53
N SER A 30 5.40 15.52 -11.33
CA SER A 30 5.31 15.44 -12.80
C SER A 30 5.25 13.99 -13.28
N ALA A 31 4.77 13.78 -14.50
CA ALA A 31 4.75 12.44 -15.10
C ALA A 31 6.15 11.80 -15.24
N SER A 32 7.20 12.61 -15.37
CA SER A 32 8.60 12.14 -15.38
C SER A 32 9.05 11.64 -14.03
N GLU A 33 8.77 12.38 -12.95
CA GLU A 33 9.07 11.98 -11.57
C GLU A 33 8.31 10.72 -11.17
N GLN A 34 7.02 10.62 -11.49
CA GLN A 34 6.23 9.42 -11.23
C GLN A 34 6.79 8.19 -11.96
N ARG A 35 7.21 8.33 -13.22
CA ARG A 35 7.87 7.23 -13.95
C ARG A 35 9.23 6.89 -13.36
N ALA A 36 10.00 7.88 -12.93
CA ALA A 36 11.30 7.66 -12.26
C ALA A 36 11.09 6.93 -10.93
N ALA A 37 10.11 7.34 -10.14
CA ALA A 37 9.74 6.70 -8.88
C ALA A 37 9.32 5.23 -9.08
N ALA A 38 8.48 4.94 -10.07
CA ALA A 38 8.09 3.57 -10.40
C ALA A 38 9.29 2.68 -10.79
N ARG A 39 10.27 3.24 -11.53
CA ARG A 39 11.53 2.54 -11.83
C ARG A 39 12.40 2.37 -10.59
N GLY A 40 12.44 3.35 -9.68
CA GLY A 40 13.14 3.28 -8.40
C GLY A 40 12.63 2.10 -7.55
N ILE A 41 11.33 2.05 -7.34
CA ILE A 41 10.66 0.94 -6.64
C ILE A 41 10.96 -0.41 -7.32
N TYR A 42 10.87 -0.49 -8.63
CA TYR A 42 11.18 -1.71 -9.38
C TYR A 42 12.62 -2.18 -9.13
N ARG A 43 13.61 -1.29 -9.22
CA ARG A 43 15.02 -1.64 -8.97
C ARG A 43 15.26 -2.15 -7.56
N GLN A 44 14.62 -1.54 -6.57
CA GLN A 44 14.77 -1.94 -5.18
C GLN A 44 14.10 -3.29 -4.87
N LEU A 45 12.90 -3.54 -5.41
CA LEU A 45 12.11 -4.71 -5.05
C LEU A 45 12.34 -5.93 -5.95
N ALA A 46 12.56 -5.74 -7.25
CA ALA A 46 12.58 -6.85 -8.20
C ALA A 46 13.63 -7.93 -7.89
N GLN A 47 14.75 -7.57 -7.27
CA GLN A 47 15.80 -8.49 -6.85
C GLN A 47 15.80 -8.79 -5.35
N HIS A 48 14.98 -8.11 -4.57
CA HIS A 48 14.91 -8.31 -3.13
C HIS A 48 14.39 -9.70 -2.78
N PRO A 49 14.95 -10.40 -1.77
CA PRO A 49 14.55 -11.76 -1.39
C PRO A 49 13.07 -11.92 -1.12
N LEU A 50 12.39 -10.95 -0.49
CA LEU A 50 10.95 -10.97 -0.25
C LEU A 50 10.15 -11.11 -1.56
N PHE A 51 10.51 -10.35 -2.59
CA PHE A 51 9.85 -10.43 -3.89
C PHE A 51 10.24 -11.70 -4.65
N ARG A 52 11.51 -12.12 -4.58
CA ARG A 52 12.00 -13.30 -5.28
C ARG A 52 11.40 -14.60 -4.73
N ARG A 53 11.29 -14.75 -3.42
CA ARG A 53 10.77 -15.95 -2.75
C ARG A 53 9.24 -16.03 -2.79
N ALA A 54 8.54 -14.91 -2.83
CA ALA A 54 7.08 -14.88 -2.88
C ALA A 54 6.58 -15.54 -4.17
N ARG A 55 5.64 -16.50 -4.05
CA ARG A 55 4.95 -17.16 -5.16
C ARG A 55 3.59 -16.52 -5.45
N HIS A 56 2.92 -16.04 -4.42
CA HIS A 56 1.60 -15.42 -4.46
C HIS A 56 1.70 -13.96 -4.02
N ILE A 57 1.66 -13.03 -4.97
CA ILE A 57 1.88 -11.60 -4.73
C ILE A 57 0.62 -10.82 -5.06
N SER A 58 0.11 -10.04 -4.12
CA SER A 58 -0.88 -9.02 -4.41
C SER A 58 -0.23 -7.67 -4.66
N LEU A 59 -0.72 -6.99 -5.70
CA LEU A 59 -0.38 -5.63 -6.04
C LEU A 59 -1.69 -4.83 -6.15
N TYR A 60 -1.60 -3.59 -6.63
CA TYR A 60 -2.75 -2.75 -6.91
C TYR A 60 -2.58 -2.05 -8.27
N LEU A 61 -3.64 -1.46 -8.79
CA LEU A 61 -3.56 -0.56 -9.93
C LEU A 61 -3.53 0.88 -9.40
N PRO A 62 -2.55 1.69 -9.85
CA PRO A 62 -2.34 3.01 -9.29
C PRO A 62 -3.48 3.95 -9.66
N MET A 63 -3.87 4.79 -8.71
CA MET A 63 -4.81 5.88 -8.90
C MET A 63 -4.33 7.13 -8.15
N ASP A 64 -4.84 8.30 -8.53
CA ASP A 64 -4.65 9.53 -7.78
C ASP A 64 -3.17 9.87 -7.49
N GLY A 65 -2.27 9.58 -8.43
CA GLY A 65 -0.82 9.81 -8.30
C GLY A 65 -0.09 8.79 -7.41
N GLU A 66 -0.67 7.65 -7.10
CA GLU A 66 0.02 6.57 -6.39
C GLU A 66 1.22 6.04 -7.19
N ILE A 67 2.21 5.50 -6.50
CA ILE A 67 3.32 4.75 -7.13
C ILE A 67 2.76 3.68 -8.04
N ASP A 68 3.28 3.59 -9.24
CA ASP A 68 2.85 2.61 -10.24
C ASP A 68 3.60 1.27 -10.09
N PRO A 69 2.97 0.21 -9.57
CA PRO A 69 3.60 -1.08 -9.39
C PRO A 69 3.55 -1.97 -10.64
N ARG A 70 3.07 -1.49 -11.80
CA ARG A 70 2.90 -2.33 -12.99
C ARG A 70 4.20 -2.91 -13.53
N LEU A 71 5.36 -2.28 -13.31
CA LEU A 71 6.66 -2.89 -13.63
C LEU A 71 6.91 -4.15 -12.79
N LEU A 72 6.57 -4.12 -11.50
CA LEU A 72 6.66 -5.29 -10.61
C LEU A 72 5.63 -6.36 -10.97
N LEU A 73 4.40 -5.96 -11.32
CA LEU A 73 3.35 -6.88 -11.78
C LEU A 73 3.85 -7.69 -12.99
N ARG A 74 4.33 -6.99 -14.02
CA ARG A 74 4.89 -7.64 -15.22
C ARG A 74 6.09 -8.53 -14.91
N ALA A 75 6.98 -8.09 -14.03
CA ALA A 75 8.13 -8.89 -13.62
C ALA A 75 7.73 -10.15 -12.84
N ALA A 76 6.73 -10.06 -11.97
CA ALA A 76 6.20 -11.21 -11.27
C ALA A 76 5.58 -12.22 -12.24
N GLN A 77 4.76 -11.75 -13.18
CA GLN A 77 4.14 -12.59 -14.20
C GLN A 77 5.17 -13.27 -15.11
N ARG A 78 6.19 -12.54 -15.61
CA ARG A 78 7.28 -13.12 -16.41
C ARG A 78 8.09 -14.20 -15.67
N ARG A 79 8.12 -14.13 -14.33
CA ARG A 79 8.77 -15.13 -13.46
C ARG A 79 7.84 -16.27 -13.05
N GLY A 80 6.67 -16.41 -13.67
CA GLY A 80 5.69 -17.45 -13.37
C GLY A 80 4.97 -17.32 -12.03
N LYS A 81 5.08 -16.15 -11.35
CA LYS A 81 4.43 -15.93 -10.06
C LYS A 81 2.93 -15.70 -10.24
N ALA A 82 2.13 -16.19 -9.30
CA ALA A 82 0.71 -15.90 -9.25
C ALA A 82 0.48 -14.47 -8.72
N THR A 83 -0.13 -13.62 -9.54
CA THR A 83 -0.39 -12.21 -9.23
C THR A 83 -1.86 -11.98 -8.95
N TYR A 84 -2.15 -11.15 -7.97
CA TYR A 84 -3.51 -10.87 -7.49
C TYR A 84 -3.74 -9.37 -7.41
N LEU A 85 -4.97 -8.95 -7.70
CA LEU A 85 -5.45 -7.60 -7.44
C LEU A 85 -6.54 -7.64 -6.37
N PRO A 86 -6.60 -6.62 -5.49
CA PRO A 86 -7.73 -6.45 -4.59
C PRO A 86 -8.98 -6.10 -5.40
N VAL A 87 -10.07 -6.79 -5.14
CA VAL A 87 -11.37 -6.60 -5.78
C VAL A 87 -12.40 -6.36 -4.69
N LEU A 88 -13.23 -5.35 -4.85
CA LEU A 88 -14.28 -5.07 -3.89
C LEU A 88 -15.38 -6.13 -3.99
N SER A 89 -15.74 -6.72 -2.85
CA SER A 89 -16.85 -7.66 -2.80
C SER A 89 -18.16 -6.97 -3.18
N ALA A 90 -19.01 -7.66 -3.95
CA ALA A 90 -20.36 -7.18 -4.24
C ALA A 90 -21.18 -7.08 -2.95
N TRP A 91 -21.00 -8.05 -2.04
CA TRP A 91 -21.63 -8.11 -0.71
C TRP A 91 -20.78 -8.93 0.26
N PRO A 92 -20.57 -8.47 1.51
CA PRO A 92 -20.81 -7.07 1.92
C PRO A 92 -19.80 -6.12 1.26
N ARG A 93 -20.26 -4.93 0.92
CA ARG A 93 -19.45 -3.89 0.22
C ARG A 93 -18.25 -3.36 1.02
N THR A 94 -18.07 -3.83 2.23
CA THR A 94 -16.97 -3.50 3.15
C THR A 94 -15.80 -4.50 3.05
N LYS A 95 -16.01 -5.63 2.37
CA LYS A 95 -14.98 -6.67 2.19
C LYS A 95 -14.22 -6.48 0.88
N MET A 96 -12.99 -6.95 0.91
CA MET A 96 -12.09 -7.01 -0.23
C MET A 96 -11.61 -8.45 -0.38
N VAL A 97 -11.58 -8.93 -1.62
CA VAL A 97 -11.05 -10.24 -1.99
C VAL A 97 -9.85 -10.07 -2.91
N PHE A 98 -9.02 -11.06 -3.00
CA PHE A 98 -7.80 -11.03 -3.84
C PHE A 98 -7.99 -12.00 -5.00
N GLN A 99 -8.15 -11.45 -6.20
CA GLN A 99 -8.40 -12.23 -7.40
C GLN A 99 -7.15 -12.33 -8.26
N ARG A 100 -6.83 -13.56 -8.68
CA ARG A 100 -5.72 -13.82 -9.62
C ARG A 100 -5.98 -13.11 -10.94
N VAL A 101 -4.93 -12.49 -11.46
CA VAL A 101 -4.95 -11.82 -12.77
C VAL A 101 -3.86 -12.38 -13.67
N MET A 102 -4.19 -12.47 -14.94
CA MET A 102 -3.30 -13.00 -15.98
C MET A 102 -2.78 -11.87 -16.87
N PRO A 103 -1.63 -12.05 -17.55
CA PRO A 103 -1.20 -11.11 -18.57
C PRO A 103 -2.28 -10.90 -19.63
N GLY A 104 -2.51 -9.63 -20.01
CA GLY A 104 -3.52 -9.29 -21.04
C GLY A 104 -4.98 -9.33 -20.58
N GLU A 105 -5.25 -9.62 -19.30
CA GLU A 105 -6.63 -9.62 -18.80
C GLU A 105 -7.25 -8.22 -18.88
N LYS A 106 -8.47 -8.13 -19.41
CA LYS A 106 -9.22 -6.88 -19.52
C LYS A 106 -9.89 -6.52 -18.20
N PHE A 107 -9.80 -5.24 -17.83
CA PHE A 107 -10.42 -4.71 -16.63
C PHE A 107 -11.58 -3.78 -16.95
N LYS A 108 -12.54 -3.66 -16.02
CA LYS A 108 -13.64 -2.71 -16.09
C LYS A 108 -13.59 -1.77 -14.90
N PRO A 109 -13.96 -0.48 -15.05
CA PRO A 109 -14.01 0.43 -13.92
C PRO A 109 -15.02 -0.05 -12.87
N ASN A 110 -14.60 -0.05 -11.59
CA ASN A 110 -15.52 -0.27 -10.45
C ASN A 110 -16.21 1.06 -10.06
N ARG A 111 -17.00 1.05 -8.95
CA ARG A 111 -17.71 2.23 -8.44
C ARG A 111 -16.80 3.42 -8.06
N PHE A 112 -15.51 3.18 -7.85
CA PHE A 112 -14.51 4.22 -7.60
C PHE A 112 -13.72 4.59 -8.86
N ARG A 113 -14.17 4.13 -10.05
CA ARG A 113 -13.49 4.28 -11.34
C ARG A 113 -12.09 3.65 -11.41
N ILE A 114 -11.81 2.70 -10.51
CA ILE A 114 -10.58 1.91 -10.51
C ILE A 114 -10.79 0.74 -11.46
N PRO A 115 -9.87 0.50 -12.43
CA PRO A 115 -9.94 -0.70 -13.26
C PRO A 115 -9.86 -1.95 -12.40
N GLU A 116 -10.78 -2.89 -12.59
CA GLU A 116 -10.93 -4.09 -11.79
C GLU A 116 -11.24 -5.29 -12.69
N PRO A 117 -10.66 -6.48 -12.44
CA PRO A 117 -11.01 -7.66 -13.18
C PRO A 117 -12.47 -8.07 -12.91
N ARG A 118 -13.13 -8.68 -13.88
CA ARG A 118 -14.46 -9.24 -13.64
C ARG A 118 -14.40 -10.26 -12.50
N ILE A 119 -15.27 -10.12 -11.52
CA ILE A 119 -15.30 -10.99 -10.34
C ILE A 119 -15.48 -12.45 -10.77
N ASN A 120 -14.56 -13.31 -10.32
CA ASN A 120 -14.61 -14.76 -10.53
C ASN A 120 -14.17 -15.48 -9.25
N PRO A 121 -15.12 -16.10 -8.51
CA PRO A 121 -14.81 -16.78 -7.26
C PRO A 121 -13.73 -17.87 -7.38
N ALA A 122 -13.67 -18.58 -8.52
CA ALA A 122 -12.67 -19.64 -8.76
C ALA A 122 -11.23 -19.09 -8.86
N LYS A 123 -11.07 -17.80 -9.16
CA LYS A 123 -9.77 -17.12 -9.23
C LYS A 123 -9.37 -16.44 -7.91
N GLN A 124 -10.20 -16.51 -6.88
CA GLN A 124 -9.96 -15.83 -5.62
C GLN A 124 -9.03 -16.63 -4.70
N ARG A 125 -8.23 -15.91 -3.93
CA ARG A 125 -7.35 -16.47 -2.91
C ARG A 125 -7.57 -15.76 -1.58
N ARG A 126 -7.58 -16.53 -0.51
CA ARG A 126 -7.69 -15.99 0.85
C ARG A 126 -6.45 -15.17 1.17
N ILE A 127 -6.62 -14.03 1.85
CA ILE A 127 -5.56 -13.06 2.12
C ILE A 127 -4.37 -13.69 2.86
N TRP A 128 -4.61 -14.58 3.81
CA TRP A 128 -3.56 -15.29 4.57
C TRP A 128 -2.79 -16.34 3.76
N ALA A 129 -3.27 -16.69 2.58
CA ALA A 129 -2.61 -17.60 1.66
C ALA A 129 -1.75 -16.88 0.62
N LEU A 130 -1.65 -15.53 0.70
CA LEU A 130 -0.70 -14.73 -0.04
C LEU A 130 0.66 -14.74 0.67
N ASP A 131 1.74 -14.53 -0.06
CA ASP A 131 3.09 -14.42 0.50
C ASP A 131 3.47 -12.96 0.74
N LEU A 132 3.10 -12.09 -0.19
CA LEU A 132 3.46 -10.67 -0.20
C LEU A 132 2.27 -9.83 -0.68
N ILE A 133 1.98 -8.77 0.05
CA ILE A 133 1.02 -7.74 -0.37
C ILE A 133 1.76 -6.41 -0.50
N LEU A 134 1.80 -5.88 -1.72
CA LEU A 134 2.25 -4.53 -2.00
C LEU A 134 1.03 -3.60 -1.93
N MET A 135 1.05 -2.63 -1.02
CA MET A 135 -0.13 -1.83 -0.65
C MET A 135 0.05 -0.37 -1.04
N PRO A 136 -1.01 0.28 -1.58
CA PRO A 136 -1.02 1.73 -1.72
C PRO A 136 -1.26 2.39 -0.36
N LEU A 137 -0.76 3.61 -0.21
CA LEU A 137 -0.98 4.43 0.98
C LEU A 137 -0.96 5.92 0.64
N VAL A 138 -1.49 6.74 1.53
CA VAL A 138 -1.46 8.20 1.44
C VAL A 138 -0.26 8.75 2.19
N GLY A 139 0.09 8.17 3.32
CA GLY A 139 1.23 8.56 4.14
C GLY A 139 1.78 7.39 4.93
N PHE A 140 3.03 7.49 5.37
CA PHE A 140 3.70 6.47 6.18
C PHE A 140 4.73 7.11 7.10
N ASP A 141 5.11 6.37 8.15
CA ASP A 141 6.22 6.67 9.05
C ASP A 141 7.23 5.52 9.10
N ASP A 142 8.30 5.70 9.86
CA ASP A 142 9.39 4.72 10.02
C ASP A 142 9.00 3.54 10.93
N GLU A 143 7.94 3.69 11.72
CA GLU A 143 7.48 2.67 12.68
C GLU A 143 6.50 1.66 12.04
N GLY A 144 6.25 1.78 10.71
CA GLY A 144 5.31 0.92 9.99
C GLY A 144 3.87 1.43 10.04
N GLY A 145 3.67 2.63 10.57
CA GLY A 145 2.39 3.33 10.50
C GLY A 145 2.03 3.65 9.06
N ARG A 146 0.74 3.54 8.73
CA ARG A 146 0.25 3.94 7.41
C ARG A 146 -1.05 4.73 7.52
N LEU A 147 -1.17 5.70 6.66
CA LEU A 147 -2.38 6.47 6.44
C LEU A 147 -2.99 6.04 5.10
N GLY A 148 -4.13 5.37 5.14
CA GLY A 148 -4.89 5.00 3.94
C GLY A 148 -5.88 6.09 3.52
N MET A 149 -6.66 5.80 2.46
CA MET A 149 -7.70 6.70 1.91
C MET A 149 -8.93 6.88 2.82
N GLY A 150 -9.03 6.14 3.94
CA GLY A 150 -10.13 6.24 4.91
C GLY A 150 -11.22 5.18 4.75
N GLY A 151 -11.19 4.35 3.72
CA GLY A 151 -12.17 3.29 3.51
C GLY A 151 -11.99 2.05 4.40
N GLY A 152 -10.84 1.87 5.06
CA GLY A 152 -10.52 0.77 5.99
C GLY A 152 -10.56 -0.64 5.39
N PHE A 153 -10.52 -0.78 4.06
CA PHE A 153 -10.63 -2.09 3.39
C PHE A 153 -9.51 -3.05 3.77
N TYR A 154 -8.28 -2.56 3.77
CA TYR A 154 -7.12 -3.37 4.15
C TYR A 154 -7.15 -3.71 5.65
N ASP A 155 -7.47 -2.77 6.52
CA ASP A 155 -7.51 -2.99 7.97
C ASP A 155 -8.53 -4.06 8.33
N ARG A 156 -9.74 -3.97 7.78
CA ARG A 156 -10.76 -5.02 7.98
C ARG A 156 -10.35 -6.37 7.42
N SER A 157 -9.70 -6.41 6.25
CA SER A 157 -9.27 -7.66 5.62
C SER A 157 -8.09 -8.31 6.36
N LEU A 158 -7.26 -7.52 7.04
CA LEU A 158 -6.07 -7.92 7.77
C LEU A 158 -6.29 -8.01 9.29
N ALA A 159 -7.48 -7.69 9.81
CA ALA A 159 -7.79 -7.69 11.24
C ALA A 159 -7.46 -9.02 11.96
N TYR A 160 -7.37 -10.13 11.23
CA TYR A 160 -6.97 -11.42 11.81
C TYR A 160 -5.51 -11.42 12.32
N ARG A 161 -4.64 -10.53 11.80
CA ARG A 161 -3.22 -10.46 12.22
C ARG A 161 -3.06 -10.00 13.67
N SER A 162 -3.92 -9.11 14.15
CA SER A 162 -3.92 -8.65 15.54
C SER A 162 -4.43 -9.71 16.51
N ARG A 163 -5.19 -10.71 16.00
CA ARG A 163 -5.77 -11.79 16.82
C ARG A 163 -4.94 -13.07 16.87
N ARG A 164 -3.93 -13.21 16.00
CA ARG A 164 -3.14 -14.45 15.84
C ARG A 164 -1.66 -14.13 15.73
N ASN A 165 -0.99 -14.01 16.85
CA ASN A 165 0.46 -13.71 16.92
C ASN A 165 1.35 -14.68 16.13
N ALA A 166 0.91 -15.92 15.89
CA ALA A 166 1.66 -16.94 15.15
C ALA A 166 1.57 -16.80 13.61
N TRP A 167 0.62 -16.04 13.06
CA TRP A 167 0.41 -15.97 11.61
C TRP A 167 0.95 -14.67 11.04
N GLN A 168 2.25 -14.67 10.70
CA GLN A 168 2.93 -13.50 10.14
C GLN A 168 2.72 -13.30 8.63
N LYS A 169 2.08 -14.25 7.93
CA LYS A 169 1.76 -14.12 6.50
C LYS A 169 0.46 -13.35 6.27
N PRO A 170 0.38 -12.63 5.16
CA PRO A 170 1.44 -12.24 4.21
C PRO A 170 2.37 -11.15 4.75
N THR A 171 3.57 -11.00 4.16
CA THR A 171 4.38 -9.79 4.38
C THR A 171 3.67 -8.59 3.76
N LEU A 172 3.55 -7.51 4.51
CA LEU A 172 2.86 -6.27 4.10
C LEU A 172 3.89 -5.17 3.82
N LEU A 173 4.03 -4.78 2.56
CA LEU A 173 4.90 -3.67 2.17
C LEU A 173 4.09 -2.52 1.58
N GLY A 174 4.24 -1.34 2.13
CA GLY A 174 3.75 -0.11 1.54
C GLY A 174 4.61 0.32 0.35
N LEU A 175 3.98 0.83 -0.71
CA LEU A 175 4.69 1.52 -1.79
C LEU A 175 4.29 2.99 -1.79
N ALA A 176 5.29 3.87 -1.74
CA ALA A 176 5.06 5.30 -1.58
C ALA A 176 6.07 6.15 -2.35
N HIS A 177 5.70 7.38 -2.68
CA HIS A 177 6.69 8.42 -2.99
C HIS A 177 7.30 8.94 -1.69
N GLU A 178 8.57 9.33 -1.72
CA GLU A 178 9.26 9.87 -0.54
C GLU A 178 8.53 11.07 0.07
N CYS A 179 7.86 11.90 -0.74
CA CYS A 179 7.06 13.03 -0.27
C CYS A 179 5.82 12.64 0.57
N GLN A 180 5.54 11.35 0.71
CA GLN A 180 4.45 10.84 1.55
C GLN A 180 4.94 10.42 2.94
N LYS A 181 6.25 10.52 3.21
CA LYS A 181 6.81 10.26 4.54
C LYS A 181 6.42 11.37 5.51
N VAL A 182 6.06 10.98 6.71
CA VAL A 182 5.85 11.87 7.86
C VAL A 182 6.69 11.36 9.03
N GLU A 183 6.89 12.21 10.03
CA GLU A 183 7.67 11.83 11.21
C GLU A 183 6.95 10.74 12.00
N ARG A 184 5.67 10.94 12.32
CA ARG A 184 4.85 9.98 13.07
C ARG A 184 3.39 10.09 12.69
N LEU A 185 2.73 8.93 12.63
CA LEU A 185 1.28 8.82 12.42
C LEU A 185 0.59 8.42 13.72
N ALA A 186 -0.48 9.15 14.06
CA ALA A 186 -1.37 8.69 15.11
C ALA A 186 -2.06 7.39 14.65
N GLN A 187 -1.74 6.27 15.31
CA GLN A 187 -2.32 4.97 15.02
C GLN A 187 -3.60 4.77 15.82
N ALA A 188 -4.62 4.24 15.18
CA ALA A 188 -5.82 3.76 15.85
C ALA A 188 -5.68 2.26 16.17
N SER A 189 -6.40 1.77 17.17
CA SER A 189 -6.31 0.37 17.64
C SER A 189 -6.65 -0.68 16.56
N TRP A 190 -7.37 -0.27 15.52
CA TRP A 190 -7.74 -1.13 14.39
C TRP A 190 -6.77 -1.03 13.19
N ASP A 191 -5.84 -0.08 13.19
CA ASP A 191 -4.86 0.05 12.11
C ASP A 191 -3.89 -1.14 12.15
N VAL A 192 -3.74 -1.82 11.03
CA VAL A 192 -2.79 -2.93 10.91
C VAL A 192 -1.45 -2.39 10.41
N PRO A 193 -0.37 -2.46 11.19
CA PRO A 193 0.92 -1.93 10.79
C PRO A 193 1.50 -2.71 9.61
N LEU A 194 2.34 -2.03 8.83
CA LEU A 194 3.14 -2.62 7.77
C LEU A 194 4.37 -3.34 8.34
N ASP A 195 4.89 -4.30 7.61
CA ASP A 195 6.21 -4.89 7.87
C ASP A 195 7.34 -3.97 7.34
N GLY A 196 6.99 -3.01 6.49
CA GLY A 196 7.85 -1.96 5.99
C GLY A 196 7.21 -1.17 4.87
N THR A 197 7.88 -0.10 4.47
CA THR A 197 7.53 0.71 3.30
C THR A 197 8.73 0.84 2.39
N VAL A 198 8.50 0.79 1.10
CA VAL A 198 9.52 1.06 0.08
C VAL A 198 9.13 2.35 -0.63
N SER A 199 9.95 3.38 -0.47
CA SER A 199 9.78 4.60 -1.24
C SER A 199 10.58 4.53 -2.53
N ASP A 200 10.41 5.51 -3.40
CA ASP A 200 11.22 5.67 -4.61
C ASP A 200 12.72 5.88 -4.31
N ARG A 201 13.07 6.22 -3.06
CA ARG A 201 14.43 6.47 -2.62
C ARG A 201 15.04 5.31 -1.82
N ARG A 202 14.29 4.75 -0.84
CA ARG A 202 14.85 3.78 0.11
C ARG A 202 13.79 2.90 0.77
N TRP A 203 14.27 1.94 1.55
CA TRP A 203 13.48 1.08 2.41
C TRP A 203 13.33 1.67 3.80
N TYR A 204 12.15 1.47 4.37
CA TYR A 204 11.80 1.73 5.76
C TYR A 204 11.26 0.43 6.33
N LEU A 205 12.08 -0.30 7.08
CA LEU A 205 11.67 -1.53 7.75
C LEU A 205 11.09 -1.15 9.10
N ALA A 206 9.86 -1.54 9.35
CA ALA A 206 9.27 -1.35 10.67
C ALA A 206 10.05 -2.17 11.70
N CYS A 207 10.62 -1.52 12.71
CA CYS A 207 11.11 -2.19 13.90
C CYS A 207 9.91 -2.80 14.62
N ARG A 208 9.62 -4.08 14.38
CA ARG A 208 8.70 -4.79 15.26
C ARG A 208 9.37 -4.88 16.62
N ALA A 209 8.86 -4.15 17.61
CA ALA A 209 9.15 -4.49 18.99
C ALA A 209 8.81 -5.98 19.13
N LYS A 210 9.82 -6.82 19.38
CA LYS A 210 9.59 -8.19 19.82
C LYS A 210 8.82 -8.05 21.12
N ASN A 211 7.51 -8.27 21.09
CA ASN A 211 6.75 -8.43 22.31
C ASN A 211 7.38 -9.61 23.06
N ALA A 212 8.07 -9.27 24.14
CA ALA A 212 8.58 -10.20 25.13
C ALA A 212 7.40 -10.92 25.80
#